data_5c2d94473c75864216ec3c08db928b79
#
_entry.id   5c2d94473c75864216ec3c08db928b79
#
_cell.length_a   1.000
_cell.length_b   1.000
_cell.length_c   1.000
_cell.angle_alpha   90.00
_cell.angle_beta   90.00
_cell.angle_gamma   90.00
#
_symmetry.space_group_name_H-M   'P 1'
#
loop_
_entity.id
_entity.type
_entity.pdbx_description
1 polymer ?
#
loop_
_entity_poly.entity_id
_entity_poly.type
_entity_poly.pdbx_seq_one_letter_code
_entity_poly.pdbx_strand_id
1 'polypeptide(L)'
;MHSNEISPIWEAVRQIAQVPRLLTLVAAQSPGDLNTAALASEVGITRATIDRCLGLLEQTFILRRVPAWHANIRTQQIRSAKTLVVDPALHCHLLNAGAASLTSDPVRLGRVVEGFVGTELLKLETWADGEYRLHHWRTSNSEVAFVVEHGNEIVGIEVKLSTTVSGGDFRGLRSLQAAEPTRFLRGIVIYAGSRVGSFGPGLTAVPISALWS
;
A
#
# COMPACT_ATOMS: atom_id res chain seq x y z
N MET A 1 12.91 45.21 20.24
CA MET A 1 12.65 43.79 20.01
C MET A 1 11.71 43.72 18.82
N HIS A 2 12.25 43.52 17.61
CA HIS A 2 11.41 43.26 16.42
C HIS A 2 11.16 41.77 16.38
N SER A 3 9.94 41.37 16.70
CA SER A 3 9.46 40.02 16.43
C SER A 3 9.52 39.83 14.92
N ASN A 4 10.35 38.88 14.49
CA ASN A 4 10.52 38.51 13.09
C ASN A 4 9.27 37.66 12.71
N GLU A 5 8.12 38.32 12.49
CA GLU A 5 6.92 37.69 11.93
C GLU A 5 7.23 37.37 10.48
N ILE A 6 7.64 36.12 10.26
CA ILE A 6 7.76 35.55 8.92
C ILE A 6 6.38 35.69 8.26
N SER A 7 6.33 36.48 7.17
CA SER A 7 5.08 36.65 6.40
C SER A 7 4.44 35.28 6.10
N PRO A 8 3.11 35.13 6.22
CA PRO A 8 2.40 33.88 5.88
C PRO A 8 2.76 33.34 4.49
N ILE A 9 3.11 34.20 3.56
CA ILE A 9 3.58 33.83 2.22
C ILE A 9 4.91 33.08 2.28
N TRP A 10 5.87 33.56 3.06
CA TRP A 10 7.18 32.90 3.22
C TRP A 10 7.05 31.54 3.95
N GLU A 11 6.13 31.44 4.90
CA GLU A 11 5.84 30.17 5.57
C GLU A 11 5.26 29.16 4.56
N ALA A 12 4.32 29.57 3.71
CA ALA A 12 3.76 28.74 2.65
C ALA A 12 4.84 28.30 1.64
N VAL A 13 5.73 29.20 1.22
CA VAL A 13 6.84 28.89 0.31
C VAL A 13 7.79 27.86 0.95
N ARG A 14 8.13 28.02 2.23
CA ARG A 14 8.96 27.04 2.96
C ARG A 14 8.30 25.67 3.01
N GLN A 15 6.99 25.59 3.26
CA GLN A 15 6.25 24.35 3.30
C GLN A 15 6.26 23.63 1.93
N ILE A 16 6.03 24.38 0.84
CA ILE A 16 6.10 23.85 -0.53
C ILE A 16 7.50 23.30 -0.84
N ALA A 17 8.56 23.99 -0.44
CA ALA A 17 9.94 23.55 -0.65
C ALA A 17 10.28 22.23 0.06
N GLN A 18 9.51 21.83 1.08
CA GLN A 18 9.69 20.55 1.78
C GLN A 18 8.93 19.39 1.13
N VAL A 19 7.99 19.64 0.21
CA VAL A 19 7.17 18.58 -0.41
C VAL A 19 8.01 17.51 -1.13
N PRO A 20 9.04 17.83 -1.92
CA PRO A 20 9.88 16.80 -2.56
C PRO A 20 10.55 15.88 -1.54
N ARG A 21 11.09 16.44 -0.45
CA ARG A 21 11.70 15.67 0.63
C ARG A 21 10.67 14.78 1.34
N LEU A 22 9.50 15.32 1.66
CA LEU A 22 8.40 14.55 2.23
C LEU A 22 8.02 13.39 1.31
N LEU A 23 7.90 13.63 0.02
CA LEU A 23 7.50 12.63 -0.96
C LEU A 23 8.54 11.50 -1.06
N THR A 24 9.83 11.81 -0.99
CA THR A 24 10.91 10.80 -0.93
C THR A 24 10.79 9.93 0.33
N LEU A 25 10.55 10.54 1.50
CA LEU A 25 10.38 9.80 2.75
C LEU A 25 9.12 8.93 2.78
N VAL A 26 8.04 9.41 2.18
CA VAL A 26 6.81 8.63 1.98
C VAL A 26 7.07 7.46 1.05
N ALA A 27 7.77 7.67 -0.06
CA ALA A 27 8.14 6.60 -1.00
C ALA A 27 8.98 5.51 -0.33
N ALA A 28 9.91 5.89 0.55
CA ALA A 28 10.72 4.94 1.31
C ALA A 28 9.91 4.05 2.28
N GLN A 29 8.73 4.52 2.72
CA GLN A 29 7.82 3.77 3.58
C GLN A 29 6.69 3.07 2.79
N SER A 30 6.52 3.39 1.49
CA SER A 30 5.50 2.81 0.61
C SER A 30 5.92 1.42 0.07
N PRO A 31 4.98 0.47 -0.09
CA PRO A 31 3.68 0.44 0.54
C PRO A 31 3.77 0.18 2.05
N GLY A 32 3.03 0.94 2.83
CA GLY A 32 3.05 0.74 4.29
C GLY A 32 2.36 1.84 5.08
N ASP A 33 2.36 1.66 6.39
CA ASP A 33 1.81 2.63 7.34
C ASP A 33 2.78 3.80 7.50
N LEU A 34 2.30 5.02 7.34
CA LEU A 34 3.12 6.20 7.54
C LEU A 34 3.18 6.60 9.03
N ASN A 35 4.37 6.77 9.54
CA ASN A 35 4.58 7.43 10.82
C ASN A 35 4.67 8.94 10.62
N THR A 36 3.51 9.63 10.66
CA THR A 36 3.44 11.08 10.42
C THR A 36 4.20 11.91 11.46
N ALA A 37 4.37 11.39 12.68
CA ALA A 37 5.17 12.06 13.71
C ALA A 37 6.68 12.00 13.38
N ALA A 38 7.16 10.84 12.93
CA ALA A 38 8.54 10.70 12.48
C ALA A 38 8.80 11.55 11.23
N LEU A 39 7.89 11.53 10.24
CA LEU A 39 7.98 12.36 9.04
C LEU A 39 8.04 13.85 9.40
N ALA A 40 7.22 14.32 10.35
CA ALA A 40 7.24 15.71 10.82
C ALA A 40 8.60 16.10 11.39
N SER A 41 9.19 15.24 12.21
CA SER A 41 10.52 15.43 12.78
C SER A 41 11.61 15.46 11.71
N GLU A 42 11.58 14.53 10.76
CA GLU A 42 12.58 14.41 9.71
C GLU A 42 12.52 15.57 8.70
N VAL A 43 11.32 16.03 8.34
CA VAL A 43 11.12 17.14 7.40
C VAL A 43 11.29 18.49 8.08
N GLY A 44 11.10 18.57 9.41
CA GLY A 44 11.21 19.81 10.17
C GLY A 44 9.97 20.71 10.06
N ILE A 45 8.78 20.11 9.90
CA ILE A 45 7.48 20.80 9.87
C ILE A 45 6.51 20.16 10.85
N THR A 46 5.39 20.82 11.14
CA THR A 46 4.42 20.29 12.09
C THR A 46 3.67 19.07 11.53
N ARG A 47 3.21 18.18 12.41
CA ARG A 47 2.38 17.05 12.02
C ARG A 47 1.11 17.49 11.26
N ALA A 48 0.47 18.56 11.68
CA ALA A 48 -0.69 19.12 10.99
C ALA A 48 -0.38 19.54 9.53
N THR A 49 0.84 20.05 9.30
CA THR A 49 1.32 20.37 7.94
C THR A 49 1.59 19.11 7.13
N ILE A 50 2.19 18.06 7.73
CA ILE A 50 2.35 16.74 7.09
C ILE A 50 0.99 16.20 6.65
N ASP A 51 0.01 16.15 7.57
CA ASP A 51 -1.32 15.60 7.28
C ASP A 51 -2.01 16.38 6.13
N ARG A 52 -1.84 17.71 6.09
CA ARG A 52 -2.34 18.53 4.98
C ARG A 52 -1.63 18.25 3.66
N CYS A 53 -0.30 18.13 3.66
CA CYS A 53 0.47 17.79 2.46
C CYS A 53 0.10 16.41 1.94
N LEU A 54 -0.03 15.40 2.81
CA LEU A 54 -0.48 14.06 2.42
C LEU A 54 -1.88 14.09 1.81
N GLY A 55 -2.80 14.88 2.38
CA GLY A 55 -4.14 15.07 1.81
C GLY A 55 -4.11 15.70 0.42
N LEU A 56 -3.26 16.69 0.17
CA LEU A 56 -3.08 17.28 -1.16
C LEU A 56 -2.47 16.29 -2.16
N LEU A 57 -1.46 15.51 -1.75
CA LEU A 57 -0.85 14.48 -2.58
C LEU A 57 -1.86 13.35 -2.93
N GLU A 58 -2.79 13.07 -2.03
CA GLU A 58 -3.87 12.12 -2.29
C GLU A 58 -4.92 12.71 -3.27
N GLN A 59 -5.32 13.97 -3.10
CA GLN A 59 -6.23 14.66 -4.01
C GLN A 59 -5.66 14.83 -5.43
N THR A 60 -4.34 14.91 -5.57
CA THR A 60 -3.64 14.97 -6.86
C THR A 60 -3.25 13.60 -7.41
N PHE A 61 -3.73 12.52 -6.81
CA PHE A 61 -3.49 11.14 -7.23
C PHE A 61 -2.01 10.72 -7.25
N ILE A 62 -1.14 11.39 -6.51
CA ILE A 62 0.26 10.99 -6.32
C ILE A 62 0.35 9.87 -5.29
N LEU A 63 -0.48 9.97 -4.24
CA LEU A 63 -0.62 8.96 -3.20
C LEU A 63 -2.04 8.40 -3.15
N ARG A 64 -2.16 7.18 -2.66
CA ARG A 64 -3.44 6.58 -2.30
C ARG A 64 -3.32 5.91 -0.93
N ARG A 65 -4.31 6.14 -0.09
CA ARG A 65 -4.43 5.44 1.19
C ARG A 65 -5.42 4.28 1.04
N VAL A 66 -4.93 3.07 1.29
CA VAL A 66 -5.73 1.85 1.32
C VAL A 66 -6.11 1.60 2.77
N PRO A 67 -7.40 1.69 3.14
CA PRO A 67 -7.82 1.54 4.54
C PRO A 67 -7.62 0.11 5.03
N ALA A 68 -7.49 -0.05 6.35
CA ALA A 68 -7.47 -1.37 6.95
C ALA A 68 -8.86 -2.02 6.83
N TRP A 69 -8.92 -3.28 6.41
CA TRP A 69 -10.17 -4.05 6.45
C TRP A 69 -10.48 -4.51 7.88
N HIS A 70 -11.74 -4.37 8.28
CA HIS A 70 -12.27 -4.93 9.52
C HIS A 70 -13.78 -5.12 9.40
N ALA A 71 -14.31 -6.23 9.93
CA ALA A 71 -15.76 -6.49 9.92
C ALA A 71 -16.59 -5.39 10.60
N ASN A 72 -16.00 -4.68 11.59
CA ASN A 72 -16.61 -3.52 12.23
C ASN A 72 -16.08 -2.21 11.62
N ILE A 73 -16.96 -1.45 10.97
CA ILE A 73 -16.65 -0.18 10.30
C ILE A 73 -15.97 0.85 11.23
N ARG A 74 -16.36 0.93 12.50
CA ARG A 74 -15.74 1.87 13.45
C ARG A 74 -14.28 1.51 13.70
N THR A 75 -13.97 0.23 13.85
CA THR A 75 -12.59 -0.25 14.03
C THR A 75 -11.76 -0.05 12.76
N GLN A 76 -12.36 -0.20 11.59
CA GLN A 76 -11.74 0.05 10.30
C GLN A 76 -11.23 1.50 10.18
N GLN A 77 -12.03 2.47 10.59
CA GLN A 77 -11.69 3.91 10.48
C GLN A 77 -10.58 4.37 11.45
N ILE A 78 -10.37 3.64 12.54
CA ILE A 78 -9.36 4.01 13.56
C ILE A 78 -7.96 3.44 13.24
N ARG A 79 -7.88 2.40 12.41
CA ARG A 79 -6.62 1.76 12.04
C ARG A 79 -5.86 2.57 10.99
N SER A 80 -4.53 2.52 11.05
CA SER A 80 -3.69 3.18 10.05
C SER A 80 -3.92 2.60 8.66
N ALA A 81 -3.94 3.47 7.66
CA ALA A 81 -4.08 3.08 6.27
C ALA A 81 -2.70 2.80 5.66
N LYS A 82 -2.61 1.78 4.82
CA LYS A 82 -1.44 1.52 3.98
C LYS A 82 -1.37 2.59 2.88
N THR A 83 -0.24 3.29 2.77
CA THR A 83 -0.04 4.33 1.75
C THR A 83 0.72 3.77 0.57
N LEU A 84 0.22 4.04 -0.63
CA LEU A 84 0.84 3.69 -1.91
C LEU A 84 1.23 4.96 -2.66
N VAL A 85 2.42 4.95 -3.28
CA VAL A 85 2.73 5.85 -4.41
C VAL A 85 2.04 5.25 -5.64
N VAL A 86 1.13 6.02 -6.27
CA VAL A 86 0.22 5.48 -7.30
C VAL A 86 0.96 5.10 -8.59
N ASP A 87 2.02 5.79 -8.93
CA ASP A 87 2.83 5.50 -10.12
C ASP A 87 4.11 4.76 -9.75
N PRO A 88 4.32 3.51 -10.22
CA PRO A 88 5.53 2.73 -9.91
C PRO A 88 6.83 3.34 -10.45
N ALA A 89 6.78 4.07 -11.57
CA ALA A 89 7.96 4.74 -12.11
C ALA A 89 8.34 5.95 -11.25
N LEU A 90 7.35 6.72 -10.79
CA LEU A 90 7.55 7.77 -9.80
C LEU A 90 8.09 7.19 -8.49
N HIS A 91 7.55 6.06 -8.01
CA HIS A 91 8.06 5.39 -6.81
C HIS A 91 9.54 5.03 -6.95
N CYS A 92 9.95 4.40 -8.06
CA CYS A 92 11.34 4.09 -8.35
C CYS A 92 12.21 5.35 -8.44
N HIS A 93 11.72 6.41 -9.10
CA HIS A 93 12.43 7.69 -9.21
C HIS A 93 12.69 8.31 -7.84
N LEU A 94 11.68 8.38 -6.97
CA LEU A 94 11.79 8.93 -5.62
C LEU A 94 12.77 8.15 -4.73
N LEU A 95 12.88 6.85 -4.95
CA LEU A 95 13.84 5.98 -4.27
C LEU A 95 15.23 6.04 -4.89
N ASN A 96 15.42 6.79 -5.97
CA ASN A 96 16.64 6.76 -6.79
C ASN A 96 17.03 5.32 -7.19
N ALA A 97 16.03 4.52 -7.58
CA ALA A 97 16.14 3.10 -7.82
C ALA A 97 16.03 2.78 -9.31
N GLY A 98 17.15 2.54 -9.95
CA GLY A 98 17.22 1.98 -11.30
C GLY A 98 17.13 0.45 -11.30
N ALA A 99 16.97 -0.17 -12.46
CA ALA A 99 16.82 -1.61 -12.61
C ALA A 99 17.94 -2.42 -11.92
N ALA A 100 19.18 -1.99 -12.08
CA ALA A 100 20.33 -2.67 -11.47
C ALA A 100 20.30 -2.62 -9.93
N SER A 101 19.95 -1.46 -9.35
CA SER A 101 19.84 -1.32 -7.88
C SER A 101 18.67 -2.08 -7.30
N LEU A 102 17.55 -2.18 -8.02
CA LEU A 102 16.38 -2.98 -7.60
C LEU A 102 16.71 -4.47 -7.62
N THR A 103 17.41 -4.94 -8.66
CA THR A 103 17.81 -6.35 -8.76
C THR A 103 18.76 -6.76 -7.64
N SER A 104 19.60 -5.84 -7.16
CA SER A 104 20.53 -6.10 -6.05
C SER A 104 19.91 -5.97 -4.66
N ASP A 105 18.68 -5.41 -4.54
CA ASP A 105 17.96 -5.23 -3.28
C ASP A 105 16.57 -5.88 -3.36
N PRO A 106 16.44 -7.19 -3.07
CA PRO A 106 15.17 -7.91 -3.15
C PRO A 106 14.08 -7.36 -2.22
N VAL A 107 14.45 -6.74 -1.09
CA VAL A 107 13.48 -6.15 -0.16
C VAL A 107 12.85 -4.91 -0.78
N ARG A 108 13.66 -4.03 -1.36
CA ARG A 108 13.19 -2.84 -2.07
C ARG A 108 12.38 -3.21 -3.30
N LEU A 109 12.87 -4.17 -4.11
CA LEU A 109 12.14 -4.66 -5.26
C LEU A 109 10.78 -5.26 -4.87
N GLY A 110 10.73 -6.05 -3.78
CA GLY A 110 9.48 -6.61 -3.26
C GLY A 110 8.45 -5.52 -2.92
N ARG A 111 8.87 -4.43 -2.28
CA ARG A 111 8.00 -3.27 -2.00
C ARG A 111 7.50 -2.59 -3.28
N VAL A 112 8.39 -2.37 -4.25
CA VAL A 112 7.99 -1.76 -5.53
C VAL A 112 6.98 -2.64 -6.26
N VAL A 113 7.18 -3.95 -6.29
CA VAL A 113 6.25 -4.92 -6.91
C VAL A 113 4.92 -4.98 -6.15
N GLU A 114 4.94 -4.97 -4.82
CA GLU A 114 3.71 -4.90 -4.02
C GLU A 114 2.94 -3.61 -4.31
N GLY A 115 3.63 -2.46 -4.35
CA GLY A 115 3.03 -1.16 -4.72
C GLY A 115 2.43 -1.19 -6.12
N PHE A 116 3.14 -1.78 -7.08
CA PHE A 116 2.66 -1.96 -8.45
C PHE A 116 1.37 -2.80 -8.50
N VAL A 117 1.35 -3.97 -7.84
CA VAL A 117 0.14 -4.80 -7.76
C VAL A 117 -1.01 -4.04 -7.11
N GLY A 118 -0.74 -3.32 -6.00
CA GLY A 118 -1.76 -2.49 -5.35
C GLY A 118 -2.33 -1.42 -6.28
N THR A 119 -1.51 -0.80 -7.12
CA THR A 119 -1.96 0.18 -8.11
C THR A 119 -2.81 -0.45 -9.21
N GLU A 120 -2.45 -1.63 -9.70
CA GLU A 120 -3.27 -2.36 -10.67
C GLU A 120 -4.64 -2.75 -10.07
N LEU A 121 -4.68 -3.19 -8.81
CA LEU A 121 -5.94 -3.47 -8.12
C LEU A 121 -6.80 -2.22 -7.94
N LEU A 122 -6.21 -1.06 -7.64
CA LEU A 122 -6.92 0.22 -7.57
C LEU A 122 -7.52 0.63 -8.92
N LYS A 123 -6.83 0.35 -10.03
CA LYS A 123 -7.39 0.58 -11.37
C LYS A 123 -8.59 -0.32 -11.63
N LEU A 124 -8.49 -1.60 -11.28
CA LEU A 124 -9.61 -2.54 -11.41
C LEU A 124 -10.84 -2.11 -10.58
N GLU A 125 -10.64 -1.52 -9.39
CA GLU A 125 -11.74 -0.94 -8.59
C GLU A 125 -12.55 0.11 -9.35
N THR A 126 -11.95 0.84 -10.31
CA THR A 126 -12.60 1.95 -11.01
C THR A 126 -13.44 1.53 -12.22
N TRP A 127 -13.18 0.38 -12.82
CA TRP A 127 -13.87 -0.07 -14.05
C TRP A 127 -14.52 -1.46 -13.95
N ALA A 128 -14.34 -2.18 -12.84
CA ALA A 128 -15.02 -3.45 -12.66
C ALA A 128 -16.52 -3.26 -12.49
N ASP A 129 -17.31 -4.18 -13.04
CA ASP A 129 -18.76 -4.21 -12.83
C ASP A 129 -19.06 -4.59 -11.36
N GLY A 130 -19.52 -3.63 -10.58
CA GLY A 130 -19.84 -3.79 -9.17
C GLY A 130 -19.10 -2.83 -8.24
N GLU A 131 -19.52 -2.79 -6.98
CA GLU A 131 -18.88 -1.99 -5.94
C GLU A 131 -17.78 -2.80 -5.26
N TYR A 132 -16.55 -2.68 -5.75
CA TYR A 132 -15.37 -3.26 -5.14
C TYR A 132 -14.65 -2.20 -4.33
N ARG A 133 -14.07 -2.61 -3.18
CA ARG A 133 -13.26 -1.75 -2.33
C ARG A 133 -11.95 -2.42 -1.97
N LEU A 134 -10.86 -1.70 -2.17
CA LEU A 134 -9.53 -2.18 -1.81
C LEU A 134 -9.18 -1.79 -0.39
N HIS A 135 -8.73 -2.78 0.37
CA HIS A 135 -8.27 -2.68 1.75
C HIS A 135 -6.94 -3.40 1.93
N HIS A 136 -6.34 -3.28 3.10
CA HIS A 136 -5.32 -4.20 3.60
C HIS A 136 -5.81 -4.83 4.91
N TRP A 137 -5.23 -5.97 5.32
CA TRP A 137 -5.59 -6.58 6.58
C TRP A 137 -4.35 -6.84 7.43
N ARG A 138 -4.40 -6.49 8.71
CA ARG A 138 -3.31 -6.65 9.65
C ARG A 138 -3.83 -6.91 11.05
N THR A 139 -3.19 -7.87 11.73
CA THR A 139 -3.31 -8.13 13.17
C THR A 139 -1.92 -7.97 13.82
N SER A 140 -1.82 -8.27 15.13
CA SER A 140 -0.51 -8.31 15.80
C SER A 140 0.46 -9.34 15.22
N ASN A 141 -0.05 -10.44 14.63
CA ASN A 141 0.75 -11.60 14.24
C ASN A 141 0.62 -11.99 12.76
N SER A 142 -0.24 -11.34 11.99
CA SER A 142 -0.51 -11.69 10.61
C SER A 142 -0.87 -10.47 9.79
N GLU A 143 -0.48 -10.50 8.51
CA GLU A 143 -0.78 -9.45 7.54
C GLU A 143 -1.19 -10.09 6.22
N VAL A 144 -2.09 -9.42 5.50
CA VAL A 144 -2.42 -9.67 4.09
C VAL A 144 -2.26 -8.36 3.35
N ALA A 145 -1.46 -8.37 2.29
CA ALA A 145 -1.06 -7.17 1.56
C ALA A 145 -2.27 -6.35 1.08
N PHE A 146 -3.26 -7.05 0.47
CA PHE A 146 -4.50 -6.44 0.02
C PHE A 146 -5.70 -7.35 0.30
N VAL A 147 -6.86 -6.72 0.52
CA VAL A 147 -8.15 -7.37 0.64
C VAL A 147 -9.13 -6.64 -0.27
N VAL A 148 -9.70 -7.35 -1.22
CA VAL A 148 -10.78 -6.83 -2.07
C VAL A 148 -12.10 -7.25 -1.44
N GLU A 149 -12.94 -6.28 -1.14
CA GLU A 149 -14.28 -6.47 -0.59
C GLU A 149 -15.33 -6.21 -1.66
N HIS A 150 -16.30 -7.11 -1.78
CA HIS A 150 -17.50 -6.95 -2.61
C HIS A 150 -18.72 -7.48 -1.86
N GLY A 151 -19.62 -6.59 -1.50
CA GLY A 151 -20.79 -6.94 -0.69
C GLY A 151 -20.38 -7.55 0.66
N ASN A 152 -20.70 -8.81 0.88
CA ASN A 152 -20.33 -9.56 2.10
C ASN A 152 -19.13 -10.47 1.92
N GLU A 153 -18.51 -10.48 0.77
CA GLU A 153 -17.39 -11.37 0.44
C GLU A 153 -16.06 -10.63 0.42
N ILE A 154 -15.00 -11.33 0.76
CA ILE A 154 -13.63 -10.82 0.70
C ILE A 154 -12.69 -11.79 -0.02
N VAL A 155 -11.79 -11.22 -0.81
CA VAL A 155 -10.66 -11.93 -1.42
C VAL A 155 -9.38 -11.37 -0.83
N GLY A 156 -8.59 -12.22 -0.17
CA GLY A 156 -7.26 -11.84 0.31
C GLY A 156 -6.23 -11.99 -0.81
N ILE A 157 -5.33 -11.02 -0.94
CA ILE A 157 -4.26 -11.01 -1.95
C ILE A 157 -2.93 -10.76 -1.26
N GLU A 158 -1.98 -11.65 -1.47
CA GLU A 158 -0.60 -11.56 -1.05
C GLU A 158 0.31 -11.42 -2.27
N VAL A 159 1.44 -10.72 -2.16
CA VAL A 159 2.37 -10.49 -3.26
C VAL A 159 3.73 -11.08 -2.90
N LYS A 160 4.31 -11.87 -3.80
CA LYS A 160 5.62 -12.51 -3.62
C LYS A 160 6.51 -12.31 -4.85
N LEU A 161 7.72 -11.84 -4.61
CA LEU A 161 8.72 -11.66 -5.67
C LEU A 161 9.34 -12.98 -6.14
N SER A 162 9.20 -14.06 -5.36
CA SER A 162 9.75 -15.37 -5.70
C SER A 162 9.12 -15.95 -6.96
N THR A 163 9.88 -16.71 -7.74
CA THR A 163 9.39 -17.53 -8.87
C THR A 163 8.76 -18.85 -8.43
N THR A 164 8.85 -19.17 -7.15
CA THR A 164 8.25 -20.37 -6.53
C THR A 164 7.43 -19.98 -5.32
N VAL A 165 6.34 -20.70 -5.06
CA VAL A 165 5.43 -20.46 -3.92
C VAL A 165 5.37 -21.72 -3.07
N SER A 166 5.36 -21.54 -1.77
CA SER A 166 5.24 -22.59 -0.76
C SER A 166 3.99 -22.42 0.10
N GLY A 167 3.63 -23.44 0.88
CA GLY A 167 2.53 -23.33 1.84
C GLY A 167 2.72 -22.22 2.89
N GLY A 168 3.97 -21.84 3.18
CA GLY A 168 4.30 -20.75 4.12
C GLY A 168 3.84 -19.37 3.64
N ASP A 169 3.81 -19.16 2.33
CA ASP A 169 3.41 -17.88 1.71
C ASP A 169 1.92 -17.56 1.89
N PHE A 170 1.12 -18.58 2.21
CA PHE A 170 -0.31 -18.44 2.49
C PHE A 170 -0.65 -18.22 3.98
N ARG A 171 0.32 -18.02 4.87
CA ARG A 171 0.07 -17.91 6.31
C ARG A 171 -0.90 -16.79 6.65
N GLY A 172 -0.68 -15.59 6.11
CA GLY A 172 -1.57 -14.44 6.30
C GLY A 172 -2.98 -14.71 5.79
N LEU A 173 -3.09 -15.29 4.58
CA LEU A 173 -4.37 -15.65 3.96
C LEU A 173 -5.14 -16.70 4.77
N ARG A 174 -4.46 -17.71 5.31
CA ARG A 174 -5.10 -18.68 6.22
C ARG A 174 -5.55 -18.04 7.52
N SER A 175 -4.80 -17.10 8.04
CA SER A 175 -5.20 -16.34 9.23
C SER A 175 -6.45 -15.49 8.96
N LEU A 176 -6.54 -14.85 7.80
CA LEU A 176 -7.73 -14.12 7.37
C LEU A 176 -8.92 -15.05 7.16
N GLN A 177 -8.71 -16.20 6.50
CA GLN A 177 -9.73 -17.24 6.29
C GLN A 177 -10.29 -17.75 7.63
N ALA A 178 -9.43 -17.99 8.61
CA ALA A 178 -9.85 -18.43 9.94
C ALA A 178 -10.58 -17.34 10.74
N ALA A 179 -10.21 -16.08 10.55
CA ALA A 179 -10.85 -14.95 11.20
C ALA A 179 -12.23 -14.62 10.61
N GLU A 180 -12.43 -14.86 9.30
CA GLU A 180 -13.63 -14.46 8.56
C GLU A 180 -14.18 -15.60 7.69
N PRO A 181 -14.48 -16.78 8.27
CA PRO A 181 -14.81 -17.99 7.50
C PRO A 181 -16.08 -17.88 6.66
N THR A 182 -17.00 -16.99 7.03
CA THR A 182 -18.27 -16.77 6.31
C THR A 182 -18.16 -15.72 5.19
N ARG A 183 -17.13 -14.90 5.22
CA ARG A 183 -16.89 -13.84 4.23
C ARG A 183 -15.76 -14.17 3.27
N PHE A 184 -14.80 -14.99 3.70
CA PHE A 184 -13.62 -15.33 2.93
C PHE A 184 -13.97 -16.20 1.73
N LEU A 185 -14.00 -15.61 0.56
CA LEU A 185 -14.25 -16.31 -0.69
C LEU A 185 -12.98 -17.02 -1.20
N ARG A 186 -11.84 -16.30 -1.23
CA ARG A 186 -10.59 -16.82 -1.80
C ARG A 186 -9.37 -16.08 -1.26
N GLY A 187 -8.24 -16.80 -1.20
CA GLY A 187 -6.91 -16.23 -0.98
C GLY A 187 -6.01 -16.46 -2.18
N ILE A 188 -5.40 -15.41 -2.67
CA ILE A 188 -4.56 -15.42 -3.87
C ILE A 188 -3.14 -14.96 -3.48
N VAL A 189 -2.13 -15.76 -3.85
CA VAL A 189 -0.74 -15.31 -3.86
C VAL A 189 -0.39 -14.93 -5.30
N ILE A 190 -0.16 -13.65 -5.55
CA ILE A 190 0.38 -13.15 -6.82
C ILE A 190 1.91 -13.25 -6.74
N TYR A 191 2.56 -13.90 -7.71
CA TYR A 191 3.98 -14.20 -7.65
C TYR A 191 4.67 -14.08 -9.01
N ALA A 192 6.02 -14.04 -9.01
CA ALA A 192 6.82 -13.85 -10.21
C ALA A 192 7.07 -15.14 -11.03
N GLY A 193 6.34 -16.21 -10.76
CA GLY A 193 6.40 -17.45 -11.56
C GLY A 193 5.42 -17.44 -12.75
N SER A 194 5.25 -18.60 -13.38
CA SER A 194 4.48 -18.74 -14.63
C SER A 194 3.29 -19.72 -14.55
N ARG A 195 3.04 -20.36 -13.41
CA ARG A 195 2.02 -21.40 -13.28
C ARG A 195 0.95 -21.04 -12.25
N VAL A 196 -0.30 -21.38 -12.57
CA VAL A 196 -1.38 -21.37 -11.58
C VAL A 196 -1.28 -22.64 -10.75
N GLY A 197 -1.38 -22.54 -9.42
CA GLY A 197 -1.29 -23.67 -8.50
C GLY A 197 -2.25 -23.57 -7.33
N SER A 198 -2.84 -24.69 -6.91
CA SER A 198 -3.71 -24.78 -5.73
C SER A 198 -2.89 -25.14 -4.49
N PHE A 199 -3.18 -24.48 -3.35
CA PHE A 199 -2.51 -24.67 -2.05
C PHE A 199 -3.49 -25.02 -0.92
N GLY A 200 -4.67 -25.49 -1.29
CA GLY A 200 -5.75 -25.91 -0.38
C GLY A 200 -7.09 -25.25 -0.75
N PRO A 201 -8.15 -25.54 -0.01
CA PRO A 201 -9.48 -25.00 -0.29
C PRO A 201 -9.49 -23.47 -0.31
N GLY A 202 -9.89 -22.88 -1.44
CA GLY A 202 -9.95 -21.43 -1.62
C GLY A 202 -8.58 -20.73 -1.73
N LEU A 203 -7.44 -21.44 -1.78
CA LEU A 203 -6.10 -20.86 -1.82
C LEU A 203 -5.40 -21.18 -3.15
N THR A 204 -5.00 -20.15 -3.89
CA THR A 204 -4.42 -20.28 -5.23
C THR A 204 -3.22 -19.35 -5.39
N ALA A 205 -2.14 -19.84 -6.00
CA ALA A 205 -1.07 -18.99 -6.51
C ALA A 205 -1.31 -18.69 -7.98
N VAL A 206 -1.13 -17.43 -8.38
CA VAL A 206 -1.27 -17.00 -9.77
C VAL A 206 -0.07 -16.14 -10.19
N PRO A 207 0.40 -16.26 -11.44
CA PRO A 207 1.43 -15.38 -11.96
C PRO A 207 1.00 -13.93 -11.93
N ILE A 208 1.95 -13.01 -11.75
CA ILE A 208 1.68 -11.57 -11.82
C ILE A 208 1.10 -11.16 -13.19
N SER A 209 1.43 -11.89 -14.25
CA SER A 209 0.87 -11.68 -15.60
C SER A 209 -0.65 -11.89 -15.67
N ALA A 210 -1.26 -12.57 -14.71
CA ALA A 210 -2.72 -12.73 -14.65
C ALA A 210 -3.48 -11.42 -14.39
N LEU A 211 -2.80 -10.35 -13.99
CA LEU A 211 -3.42 -9.03 -13.86
C LEU A 211 -3.83 -8.41 -15.21
N TRP A 212 -3.36 -8.97 -16.35
CA TRP A 212 -3.64 -8.45 -17.69
C TRP A 212 -4.20 -9.52 -18.67
N SER A 213 -4.61 -10.68 -18.15
CA SER A 213 -5.14 -11.79 -18.97
C SER A 213 -6.66 -11.86 -18.96
#